data_f2ef0bf3c5d61a34657ef14139e5837d
#
_entry.id   f2ef0bf3c5d61a34657ef14139e5837d
#
_cell.length_a   1.000
_cell.length_b   1.000
_cell.length_c   1.000
_cell.angle_alpha   90.00
_cell.angle_beta   90.00
_cell.angle_gamma   90.00
#
_symmetry.space_group_name_H-M   'P 1'
#
loop_
_entity.id
_entity.type
_entity.pdbx_description
1 polymer ?
#
loop_
_entity_poly.entity_id
_entity_poly.type
_entity_poly.pdbx_seq_one_letter_code
_entity_poly.pdbx_strand_id
1 'polypeptide(L)'
;WIFVPLTLGLAVVMGIMETLYYKTGNEFWKKTAQFWMKLFGINFAIGVATGLILEFEFGTNWSNYSWFVGDIFGAPLAIEGILAFFMEATFIAVMFFGWGKVSKRFHLASTWLTGLGATISAWWILVANAWMQHPVGMEFNPDTVRNEMVDFWAVATSPVAVNKFFHTVLSGWVLGAIFVVGISCWYLLKKRNREFALASIKIGAIFGLVASLLSVWTG
;
A
#
# COMPACT_ATOMS: atom_id res chain seq x y z
N TRP A 1 -0.27 12.10 0.29
CA TRP A 1 -1.34 11.44 1.06
C TRP A 1 -2.22 10.53 0.21
N ILE A 2 -2.70 10.95 -0.97
CA ILE A 2 -3.66 10.18 -1.77
C ILE A 2 -3.00 8.96 -2.43
N PHE A 3 -1.78 9.07 -2.91
CA PHE A 3 -1.13 8.06 -3.75
C PHE A 3 -0.86 6.75 -3.02
N VAL A 4 -0.35 6.78 -1.80
CA VAL A 4 -0.02 5.57 -1.03
C VAL A 4 -1.27 4.78 -0.64
N PRO A 5 -2.30 5.38 0.02
CA PRO A 5 -3.53 4.65 0.32
C PRO A 5 -4.26 4.14 -0.93
N LEU A 6 -4.23 4.90 -2.03
CA LEU A 6 -4.83 4.47 -3.29
C LEU A 6 -4.10 3.26 -3.88
N THR A 7 -2.77 3.19 -3.76
CA THR A 7 -1.97 2.03 -4.14
C THR A 7 -2.45 0.77 -3.43
N LEU A 8 -2.65 0.82 -2.09
CA LEU A 8 -3.12 -0.32 -1.29
C LEU A 8 -4.47 -0.85 -1.78
N GLY A 9 -5.44 0.05 -2.02
CA GLY A 9 -6.76 -0.34 -2.47
C GLY A 9 -6.79 -0.87 -3.91
N LEU A 10 -6.09 -0.20 -4.84
CA LEU A 10 -6.03 -0.63 -6.24
C LEU A 10 -5.32 -1.97 -6.40
N ALA A 11 -4.26 -2.24 -5.63
CA ALA A 11 -3.55 -3.52 -5.68
C ALA A 11 -4.49 -4.70 -5.39
N VAL A 12 -5.35 -4.58 -4.38
CA VAL A 12 -6.32 -5.63 -4.04
C VAL A 12 -7.38 -5.79 -5.14
N VAL A 13 -7.93 -4.68 -5.65
CA VAL A 13 -8.94 -4.75 -6.73
C VAL A 13 -8.36 -5.41 -7.98
N MET A 14 -7.14 -5.06 -8.37
CA MET A 14 -6.45 -5.71 -9.49
C MET A 14 -6.21 -7.20 -9.24
N GLY A 15 -5.74 -7.54 -8.05
CA GLY A 15 -5.52 -8.92 -7.64
C GLY A 15 -6.80 -9.77 -7.72
N ILE A 16 -7.94 -9.21 -7.31
CA ILE A 16 -9.26 -9.85 -7.46
C ILE A 16 -9.59 -10.08 -8.94
N MET A 17 -9.45 -9.06 -9.78
CA MET A 17 -9.78 -9.15 -11.21
C MET A 17 -8.87 -10.15 -11.94
N GLU A 18 -7.58 -10.14 -11.63
CA GLU A 18 -6.65 -11.11 -12.19
C GLU A 18 -6.89 -12.53 -11.66
N THR A 19 -7.30 -12.68 -10.42
CA THR A 19 -7.73 -13.98 -9.87
C THR A 19 -8.94 -14.52 -10.62
N LEU A 20 -9.90 -13.67 -10.98
CA LEU A 20 -11.03 -14.04 -11.83
C LEU A 20 -10.58 -14.47 -13.22
N TYR A 21 -9.64 -13.75 -13.83
CA TYR A 21 -9.02 -14.18 -15.09
C TYR A 21 -8.35 -15.55 -14.97
N TYR A 22 -7.56 -15.75 -13.92
CA TYR A 22 -6.86 -17.02 -13.71
C TYR A 22 -7.83 -18.20 -13.56
N LYS A 23 -8.94 -18.02 -12.81
CA LYS A 23 -9.93 -19.08 -12.56
C LYS A 23 -10.84 -19.35 -13.74
N THR A 24 -11.25 -18.31 -14.47
CA THR A 24 -12.24 -18.43 -15.55
C THR A 24 -11.62 -18.55 -16.94
N GLY A 25 -10.38 -18.13 -17.12
CA GLY A 25 -9.73 -18.02 -18.41
C GLY A 25 -10.31 -16.94 -19.34
N ASN A 26 -11.28 -16.14 -18.86
CA ASN A 26 -11.98 -15.16 -19.67
C ASN A 26 -11.11 -13.90 -19.89
N GLU A 27 -10.80 -13.62 -21.18
CA GLU A 27 -9.99 -12.46 -21.59
C GLU A 27 -10.60 -11.10 -21.19
N PHE A 28 -11.90 -11.06 -20.93
CA PHE A 28 -12.55 -9.86 -20.38
C PHE A 28 -11.90 -9.43 -19.05
N TRP A 29 -11.70 -10.35 -18.11
CA TRP A 29 -11.09 -10.06 -16.84
C TRP A 29 -9.62 -9.65 -16.96
N LYS A 30 -8.89 -10.24 -17.91
CA LYS A 30 -7.52 -9.83 -18.23
C LYS A 30 -7.47 -8.37 -18.69
N LYS A 31 -8.29 -7.99 -19.65
CA LYS A 31 -8.36 -6.61 -20.15
C LYS A 31 -8.78 -5.63 -19.06
N THR A 32 -9.70 -6.04 -18.20
CA THR A 32 -10.14 -5.24 -17.06
C THR A 32 -9.00 -5.03 -16.06
N ALA A 33 -8.29 -6.09 -15.68
CA ALA A 33 -7.12 -6.00 -14.81
C ALA A 33 -6.03 -5.11 -15.43
N GLN A 34 -5.71 -5.29 -16.71
CA GLN A 34 -4.73 -4.46 -17.42
C GLN A 34 -5.09 -2.97 -17.45
N PHE A 35 -6.38 -2.63 -17.55
CA PHE A 35 -6.82 -1.24 -17.47
C PHE A 35 -6.49 -0.64 -16.10
N TRP A 36 -6.87 -1.32 -15.02
CA TRP A 36 -6.61 -0.85 -13.67
C TRP A 36 -5.12 -0.84 -13.32
N MET A 37 -4.35 -1.80 -13.84
CA MET A 37 -2.89 -1.80 -13.72
C MET A 37 -2.23 -0.53 -14.30
N LYS A 38 -2.73 -0.01 -15.41
CA LYS A 38 -2.19 1.25 -15.97
C LYS A 38 -2.40 2.43 -15.02
N LEU A 39 -3.58 2.55 -14.43
CA LEU A 39 -3.87 3.60 -13.46
C LEU A 39 -3.08 3.40 -12.17
N PHE A 40 -2.97 2.16 -11.71
CA PHE A 40 -2.10 1.79 -10.60
C PHE A 40 -0.65 2.20 -10.85
N GLY A 41 -0.10 1.90 -12.03
CA GLY A 41 1.28 2.24 -12.36
C GLY A 41 1.57 3.74 -12.37
N ILE A 42 0.64 4.56 -12.87
CA ILE A 42 0.76 6.02 -12.81
C ILE A 42 0.73 6.49 -11.35
N ASN A 43 -0.24 6.00 -10.59
CA ASN A 43 -0.37 6.32 -9.16
C ASN A 43 0.87 5.89 -8.37
N PHE A 44 1.36 4.68 -8.61
CA PHE A 44 2.54 4.12 -7.95
C PHE A 44 3.80 4.94 -8.27
N ALA A 45 4.04 5.28 -9.54
CA ALA A 45 5.21 6.07 -9.93
C ALA A 45 5.23 7.44 -9.26
N ILE A 46 4.08 8.12 -9.17
CA ILE A 46 3.97 9.40 -8.47
C ILE A 46 4.14 9.18 -6.95
N GLY A 47 3.57 8.11 -6.41
CA GLY A 47 3.70 7.74 -5.00
C GLY A 47 5.15 7.51 -4.59
N VAL A 48 5.91 6.75 -5.38
CA VAL A 48 7.35 6.51 -5.14
C VAL A 48 8.13 7.81 -5.24
N ALA A 49 7.92 8.62 -6.29
CA ALA A 49 8.63 9.88 -6.46
C ALA A 49 8.42 10.84 -5.27
N THR A 50 7.17 10.97 -4.81
CA THR A 50 6.84 11.83 -3.66
C THR A 50 7.30 11.21 -2.33
N GLY A 51 7.30 9.89 -2.20
CA GLY A 51 7.78 9.16 -1.02
C GLY A 51 9.27 9.35 -0.81
N LEU A 52 10.07 9.22 -1.87
CA LEU A 52 11.51 9.47 -1.80
C LEU A 52 11.86 10.89 -1.33
N ILE A 53 11.10 11.90 -1.77
CA ILE A 53 11.28 13.27 -1.30
C ILE A 53 11.07 13.35 0.22
N LEU A 54 10.04 12.70 0.75
CA LEU A 54 9.76 12.68 2.19
C LEU A 54 10.87 12.00 2.98
N GLU A 55 11.45 10.92 2.47
CA GLU A 55 12.60 10.26 3.13
C GLU A 55 13.83 11.16 3.18
N PHE A 56 14.14 11.89 2.11
CA PHE A 56 15.22 12.87 2.11
C PHE A 56 14.98 14.00 3.10
N GLU A 57 13.74 14.40 3.35
CA GLU A 57 13.43 15.45 4.32
C GLU A 57 13.78 15.07 5.76
N PHE A 58 13.76 13.78 6.11
CA PHE A 58 14.23 13.33 7.42
C PHE A 58 15.70 13.69 7.67
N GLY A 59 16.56 13.54 6.65
CA GLY A 59 17.97 13.86 6.76
C GLY A 59 18.30 15.35 6.61
N THR A 60 17.42 16.14 6.00
CA THR A 60 17.64 17.56 5.70
C THR A 60 16.85 18.48 6.63
N ASN A 61 15.55 18.63 6.38
CA ASN A 61 14.71 19.58 7.12
C ASN A 61 14.46 19.16 8.57
N TRP A 62 14.44 17.85 8.85
CA TRP A 62 14.20 17.28 10.17
C TRP A 62 15.47 16.70 10.81
N SER A 63 16.63 17.22 10.46
CA SER A 63 17.91 16.69 10.89
C SER A 63 18.07 16.60 12.41
N ASN A 64 17.63 17.61 13.16
CA ASN A 64 17.67 17.58 14.63
C ASN A 64 16.78 16.48 15.22
N TYR A 65 15.58 16.29 14.66
CA TYR A 65 14.68 15.22 15.05
C TYR A 65 15.27 13.85 14.71
N SER A 66 15.81 13.70 13.51
CA SER A 66 16.46 12.47 13.06
C SER A 66 17.69 12.13 13.90
N TRP A 67 18.44 13.13 14.36
CA TRP A 67 19.51 12.91 15.32
C TRP A 67 18.96 12.37 16.66
N PHE A 68 17.93 12.98 17.20
CA PHE A 68 17.38 12.67 18.53
C PHE A 68 16.72 11.30 18.60
N VAL A 69 16.06 10.84 17.53
CA VAL A 69 15.28 9.59 17.50
C VAL A 69 15.75 8.61 16.41
N GLY A 70 16.87 8.88 15.76
CA GLY A 70 17.34 8.12 14.60
C GLY A 70 17.60 6.64 14.88
N ASP A 71 17.95 6.29 16.11
CA ASP A 71 18.12 4.89 16.53
C ASP A 71 16.79 4.11 16.46
N ILE A 72 15.69 4.77 16.79
CA ILE A 72 14.35 4.16 16.82
C ILE A 72 13.74 4.06 15.41
N PHE A 73 13.89 5.12 14.61
CA PHE A 73 13.33 5.18 13.25
C PHE A 73 14.17 4.46 12.21
N GLY A 74 15.50 4.40 12.43
CA GLY A 74 16.42 3.84 11.44
C GLY A 74 16.14 2.37 11.11
N ALA A 75 15.86 1.54 12.11
CA ALA A 75 15.59 0.13 11.91
C ALA A 75 14.29 -0.12 11.13
N PRO A 76 13.12 0.45 11.48
CA PRO A 76 11.90 0.33 10.69
C PRO A 76 12.05 0.82 9.24
N LEU A 77 12.67 1.97 9.02
CA LEU A 77 12.87 2.52 7.67
C LEU A 77 13.85 1.68 6.84
N ALA A 78 14.92 1.15 7.45
CA ALA A 78 15.85 0.26 6.76
C ALA A 78 15.18 -1.06 6.34
N ILE A 79 14.36 -1.65 7.20
CA ILE A 79 13.61 -2.88 6.90
C ILE A 79 12.60 -2.59 5.79
N GLU A 80 11.89 -1.47 5.85
CA GLU A 80 10.97 -1.05 4.80
C GLU A 80 11.69 -0.92 3.46
N GLY A 81 12.78 -0.18 3.39
CA GLY A 81 13.54 0.03 2.16
C GLY A 81 14.10 -1.28 1.58
N ILE A 82 14.66 -2.16 2.42
CA ILE A 82 15.28 -3.40 1.96
C ILE A 82 14.23 -4.45 1.56
N LEU A 83 13.24 -4.70 2.39
CA LEU A 83 12.28 -5.79 2.15
C LEU A 83 11.12 -5.35 1.26
N ALA A 84 10.43 -4.26 1.63
CA ALA A 84 9.22 -3.86 0.95
C ALA A 84 9.51 -3.25 -0.42
N PHE A 85 10.38 -2.26 -0.51
CA PHE A 85 10.69 -1.58 -1.76
C PHE A 85 11.33 -2.49 -2.82
N PHE A 86 12.29 -3.36 -2.44
CA PHE A 86 12.86 -4.32 -3.38
C PHE A 86 11.85 -5.36 -3.84
N MET A 87 10.98 -5.82 -2.96
CA MET A 87 9.91 -6.74 -3.34
C MET A 87 8.94 -6.07 -4.32
N GLU A 88 8.50 -4.86 -4.04
CA GLU A 88 7.64 -4.09 -4.93
C GLU A 88 8.29 -3.85 -6.29
N ALA A 89 9.51 -3.32 -6.32
CA ALA A 89 10.25 -3.03 -7.56
C ALA A 89 10.43 -4.27 -8.44
N THR A 90 10.70 -5.43 -7.83
CA THR A 90 10.86 -6.69 -8.57
C THR A 90 9.56 -7.17 -9.18
N PHE A 91 8.49 -7.25 -8.39
CA PHE A 91 7.24 -7.83 -8.85
C PHE A 91 6.40 -6.88 -9.69
N ILE A 92 6.53 -5.57 -9.53
CA ILE A 92 5.86 -4.60 -10.40
C ILE A 92 6.35 -4.70 -11.85
N ALA A 93 7.64 -4.97 -12.06
CA ALA A 93 8.17 -5.20 -13.39
C ALA A 93 7.53 -6.43 -14.06
N VAL A 94 7.38 -7.53 -13.32
CA VAL A 94 6.69 -8.72 -13.81
C VAL A 94 5.21 -8.44 -14.08
N MET A 95 4.54 -7.73 -13.20
CA MET A 95 3.13 -7.35 -13.33
C MET A 95 2.86 -6.53 -14.61
N PHE A 96 3.75 -5.60 -14.97
CA PHE A 96 3.57 -4.80 -16.18
C PHE A 96 4.03 -5.50 -17.46
N PHE A 97 5.18 -6.15 -17.43
CA PHE A 97 5.86 -6.67 -18.61
C PHE A 97 5.75 -8.19 -18.79
N GLY A 98 5.20 -8.88 -17.79
CA GLY A 98 5.11 -10.35 -17.77
C GLY A 98 3.94 -10.95 -18.54
N TRP A 99 2.95 -10.14 -18.96
CA TRP A 99 1.78 -10.64 -19.70
C TRP A 99 2.18 -11.44 -20.94
N GLY A 100 1.81 -12.74 -20.95
CA GLY A 100 2.15 -13.66 -22.04
C GLY A 100 3.62 -14.12 -22.09
N LYS A 101 4.49 -13.61 -21.22
CA LYS A 101 5.91 -14.01 -21.14
C LYS A 101 6.19 -14.96 -19.99
N VAL A 102 5.41 -14.90 -18.93
CA VAL A 102 5.50 -15.78 -17.76
C VAL A 102 4.22 -16.60 -17.59
N SER A 103 4.28 -17.64 -16.77
CA SER A 103 3.08 -18.44 -16.49
C SER A 103 2.00 -17.60 -15.81
N LYS A 104 0.72 -17.91 -16.05
CA LYS A 104 -0.42 -17.20 -15.44
C LYS A 104 -0.36 -17.22 -13.90
N ARG A 105 0.14 -18.33 -13.32
CA ARG A 105 0.32 -18.45 -11.85
C ARG A 105 1.35 -17.48 -11.32
N PHE A 106 2.50 -17.41 -11.98
CA PHE A 106 3.58 -16.52 -11.56
C PHE A 106 3.21 -15.05 -11.73
N HIS A 107 2.48 -14.70 -12.81
CA HIS A 107 1.97 -13.35 -13.02
C HIS A 107 0.99 -12.94 -11.91
N LEU A 108 0.00 -13.78 -11.62
CA LEU A 108 -0.96 -13.55 -10.53
C LEU A 108 -0.25 -13.42 -9.17
N ALA A 109 0.72 -14.31 -8.89
CA ALA A 109 1.51 -14.21 -7.66
C ALA A 109 2.27 -12.88 -7.59
N SER A 110 2.83 -12.39 -8.70
CA SER A 110 3.55 -11.12 -8.76
C SER A 110 2.62 -9.93 -8.47
N THR A 111 1.39 -9.95 -8.97
CA THR A 111 0.38 -8.91 -8.67
C THR A 111 0.03 -8.89 -7.18
N TRP A 112 -0.20 -10.05 -6.56
CA TRP A 112 -0.47 -10.12 -5.12
C TRP A 112 0.75 -9.77 -4.27
N LEU A 113 1.97 -10.17 -4.69
CA LEU A 113 3.21 -9.83 -3.98
C LEU A 113 3.52 -8.33 -4.06
N THR A 114 3.20 -7.65 -5.17
CA THR A 114 3.29 -6.19 -5.25
C THR A 114 2.36 -5.53 -4.22
N GLY A 115 1.11 -5.98 -4.12
CA GLY A 115 0.18 -5.47 -3.11
C GLY A 115 0.57 -5.81 -1.67
N LEU A 116 1.17 -6.97 -1.45
CA LEU A 116 1.72 -7.36 -0.15
C LEU A 116 2.92 -6.49 0.22
N GLY A 117 3.82 -6.20 -0.74
CA GLY A 117 4.96 -5.30 -0.54
C GLY A 117 4.51 -3.92 -0.07
N ALA A 118 3.55 -3.32 -0.79
CA ALA A 118 2.95 -2.03 -0.39
C ALA A 118 2.34 -2.08 1.02
N THR A 119 1.72 -3.21 1.38
CA THR A 119 1.13 -3.39 2.71
C THR A 119 2.20 -3.51 3.81
N ILE A 120 3.29 -4.21 3.53
CA ILE A 120 4.44 -4.33 4.46
C ILE A 120 5.15 -2.98 4.62
N SER A 121 5.32 -2.22 3.52
CA SER A 121 5.83 -0.86 3.58
C SER A 121 4.98 0.01 4.50
N ALA A 122 3.66 -0.03 4.32
CA ALA A 122 2.72 0.69 5.18
C ALA A 122 2.85 0.31 6.66
N TRP A 123 3.14 -0.96 6.99
CA TRP A 123 3.38 -1.39 8.37
C TRP A 123 4.52 -0.61 9.01
N TRP A 124 5.68 -0.58 8.38
CA TRP A 124 6.88 0.05 8.96
C TRP A 124 6.75 1.56 9.10
N ILE A 125 6.16 2.23 8.13
CA ILE A 125 5.86 3.67 8.22
C ILE A 125 4.87 3.96 9.35
N LEU A 126 3.87 3.11 9.54
CA LEU A 126 2.88 3.29 10.61
C LEU A 126 3.41 2.92 11.99
N VAL A 127 4.38 2.01 12.10
CA VAL A 127 5.13 1.78 13.34
C VAL A 127 5.84 3.06 13.77
N ALA A 128 6.57 3.70 12.87
CA ALA A 128 7.23 4.98 13.13
C ALA A 128 6.23 6.07 13.53
N ASN A 129 5.13 6.21 12.80
CA ASN A 129 4.07 7.17 13.11
C ASN A 129 3.38 6.91 14.46
N ALA A 130 3.14 5.65 14.80
CA ALA A 130 2.55 5.26 16.07
C ALA A 130 3.47 5.61 17.26
N TRP A 131 4.77 5.32 17.08
CA TRP A 131 5.77 5.65 18.10
C TRP A 131 5.84 7.16 18.38
N MET A 132 5.74 8.00 17.35
CA MET A 132 5.71 9.47 17.53
C MET A 132 4.57 9.95 18.45
N GLN A 133 3.47 9.22 18.50
CA GLN A 133 2.29 9.57 19.29
C GLN A 133 2.25 8.84 20.65
N HIS A 134 2.85 7.67 20.72
CA HIS A 134 2.92 6.85 21.93
C HIS A 134 4.30 6.17 22.01
N PRO A 135 5.32 6.89 22.52
CA PRO A 135 6.68 6.37 22.62
C PRO A 135 6.74 5.19 23.60
N VAL A 136 7.27 4.08 23.10
CA VAL A 136 7.50 2.83 23.86
C VAL A 136 8.82 2.21 23.44
N GLY A 137 9.40 1.33 24.28
CA GLY A 137 10.60 0.56 23.93
C GLY A 137 11.86 1.40 23.73
N MET A 138 11.95 2.57 24.38
CA MET A 138 13.10 3.46 24.30
C MET A 138 13.55 3.92 25.68
N GLU A 139 14.82 4.31 25.79
CA GLU A 139 15.39 5.02 26.92
C GLU A 139 16.15 6.26 26.48
N PHE A 140 16.08 7.31 27.28
CA PHE A 140 16.86 8.51 27.03
C PHE A 140 18.29 8.32 27.54
N ASN A 141 19.27 8.44 26.65
CA ASN A 141 20.68 8.40 27.00
C ASN A 141 21.21 9.85 27.20
N PRO A 142 21.56 10.24 28.48
CA PRO A 142 22.02 11.58 28.72
C PRO A 142 23.42 11.88 28.19
N ASP A 143 24.26 10.85 27.94
CA ASP A 143 25.62 11.04 27.44
C ASP A 143 25.60 11.40 25.93
N THR A 144 24.68 10.84 25.19
CA THR A 144 24.50 11.10 23.75
C THR A 144 23.42 12.13 23.45
N VAL A 145 22.61 12.50 24.46
CA VAL A 145 21.43 13.37 24.36
C VAL A 145 20.46 12.87 23.29
N ARG A 146 20.20 11.55 23.30
CA ARG A 146 19.35 10.87 22.30
C ARG A 146 18.41 9.89 22.99
N ASN A 147 17.27 9.61 22.33
CA ASN A 147 16.47 8.45 22.64
C ASN A 147 17.04 7.23 21.89
N GLU A 148 17.34 6.19 22.65
CA GLU A 148 17.90 4.94 22.11
C GLU A 148 16.87 3.83 22.24
N MET A 149 16.83 2.93 21.26
CA MET A 149 15.90 1.82 21.24
C MET A 149 16.40 0.69 22.11
N VAL A 150 15.63 0.32 23.12
CA VAL A 150 15.95 -0.79 24.04
C VAL A 150 15.11 -2.04 23.76
N ASP A 151 13.94 -1.90 23.16
CA ASP A 151 13.08 -3.03 22.79
C ASP A 151 12.43 -2.82 21.43
N PHE A 152 13.03 -3.43 20.41
CA PHE A 152 12.54 -3.39 19.03
C PHE A 152 11.11 -3.94 18.90
N TRP A 153 10.80 -5.03 19.59
CA TRP A 153 9.48 -5.65 19.45
C TRP A 153 8.38 -4.83 20.13
N ALA A 154 8.68 -4.20 21.26
CA ALA A 154 7.75 -3.26 21.89
C ALA A 154 7.43 -2.08 20.96
N VAL A 155 8.39 -1.59 20.19
CA VAL A 155 8.18 -0.56 19.16
C VAL A 155 7.37 -1.12 17.99
N ALA A 156 7.83 -2.22 17.40
CA ALA A 156 7.26 -2.76 16.15
C ALA A 156 5.83 -3.28 16.33
N THR A 157 5.48 -3.85 17.48
CA THR A 157 4.19 -4.51 17.73
C THR A 157 3.35 -3.78 18.79
N SER A 158 3.58 -2.49 18.98
CA SER A 158 2.78 -1.71 19.93
C SER A 158 1.29 -1.77 19.57
N PRO A 159 0.37 -1.84 20.53
CA PRO A 159 -1.07 -1.87 20.25
C PRO A 159 -1.54 -0.70 19.40
N VAL A 160 -0.92 0.47 19.57
CA VAL A 160 -1.20 1.68 18.77
C VAL A 160 -0.76 1.48 17.32
N ALA A 161 0.42 0.90 17.09
CA ALA A 161 0.90 0.60 15.73
C ALA A 161 -0.02 -0.40 15.02
N VAL A 162 -0.42 -1.48 15.71
CA VAL A 162 -1.33 -2.50 15.18
C VAL A 162 -2.68 -1.89 14.79
N ASN A 163 -3.29 -1.11 15.69
CA ASN A 163 -4.59 -0.48 15.41
C ASN A 163 -4.51 0.50 14.25
N LYS A 164 -3.50 1.37 14.25
CA LYS A 164 -3.27 2.33 13.14
C LYS A 164 -3.05 1.64 11.80
N PHE A 165 -2.31 0.54 11.80
CA PHE A 165 -2.09 -0.23 10.57
C PHE A 165 -3.40 -0.74 9.99
N PHE A 166 -4.21 -1.43 10.77
CA PHE A 166 -5.49 -1.94 10.27
C PHE A 166 -6.41 -0.81 9.82
N HIS A 167 -6.53 0.25 10.61
CA HIS A 167 -7.36 1.39 10.24
C HIS A 167 -6.90 2.05 8.95
N THR A 168 -5.61 2.29 8.78
CA THR A 168 -5.06 2.95 7.60
C THR A 168 -5.16 2.07 6.35
N VAL A 169 -4.88 0.76 6.45
CA VAL A 169 -5.01 -0.16 5.33
C VAL A 169 -6.47 -0.28 4.87
N LEU A 170 -7.39 -0.44 5.82
CA LEU A 170 -8.83 -0.52 5.51
C LEU A 170 -9.35 0.78 4.90
N SER A 171 -8.94 1.93 5.40
CA SER A 171 -9.25 3.24 4.81
C SER A 171 -8.69 3.39 3.39
N GLY A 172 -7.49 2.90 3.14
CA GLY A 172 -6.89 2.83 1.81
C GLY A 172 -7.68 1.92 0.86
N TRP A 173 -8.22 0.81 1.36
CA TRP A 173 -9.10 -0.06 0.59
C TRP A 173 -10.43 0.61 0.23
N VAL A 174 -11.03 1.36 1.16
CA VAL A 174 -12.22 2.17 0.88
C VAL A 174 -11.92 3.21 -0.21
N LEU A 175 -10.79 3.91 -0.10
CA LEU A 175 -10.37 4.89 -1.10
C LEU A 175 -10.22 4.26 -2.49
N GLY A 176 -9.53 3.13 -2.59
CA GLY A 176 -9.36 2.39 -3.85
C GLY A 176 -10.69 1.92 -4.44
N ALA A 177 -11.59 1.44 -3.59
CA ALA A 177 -12.93 1.02 -4.00
C ALA A 177 -13.75 2.17 -4.57
N ILE A 178 -13.78 3.32 -3.88
CA ILE A 178 -14.51 4.51 -4.33
C ILE A 178 -13.91 5.06 -5.63
N PHE A 179 -12.58 5.06 -5.75
CA PHE A 179 -11.89 5.46 -6.98
C PHE A 179 -12.31 4.58 -8.17
N VAL A 180 -12.34 3.25 -7.99
CA VAL A 180 -12.78 2.30 -9.01
C VAL A 180 -14.24 2.53 -9.40
N VAL A 181 -15.11 2.71 -8.43
CA VAL A 181 -16.54 3.01 -8.67
C VAL A 181 -16.70 4.34 -9.40
N GLY A 182 -16.01 5.39 -8.95
CA GLY A 182 -16.09 6.73 -9.54
C GLY A 182 -15.69 6.76 -11.01
N ILE A 183 -14.53 6.18 -11.36
CA ILE A 183 -14.08 6.08 -12.75
C ILE A 183 -15.05 5.25 -13.59
N SER A 184 -15.54 4.14 -13.04
CA SER A 184 -16.47 3.27 -13.76
C SER A 184 -17.82 3.94 -13.99
N CYS A 185 -18.33 4.71 -13.04
CA CYS A 185 -19.53 5.56 -13.22
C CYS A 185 -19.32 6.61 -14.31
N TRP A 186 -18.14 7.24 -14.36
CA TRP A 186 -17.82 8.16 -15.45
C TRP A 186 -17.87 7.49 -16.83
N TYR A 187 -17.38 6.23 -16.95
CA TYR A 187 -17.51 5.45 -18.17
C TYR A 187 -18.96 5.21 -18.56
N LEU A 188 -19.84 4.92 -17.61
CA LEU A 188 -21.28 4.74 -17.85
C LEU A 188 -21.93 6.04 -18.33
N LEU A 189 -21.64 7.17 -17.71
CA LEU A 189 -22.15 8.50 -18.12
C LEU A 189 -21.73 8.85 -19.54
N LYS A 190 -20.50 8.50 -19.91
CA LYS A 190 -19.99 8.67 -21.28
C LYS A 190 -20.46 7.58 -22.27
N LYS A 191 -21.29 6.64 -21.84
CA LYS A 191 -21.79 5.51 -22.63
C LYS A 191 -20.67 4.67 -23.25
N ARG A 192 -19.55 4.52 -22.55
CA ARG A 192 -18.36 3.76 -22.99
C ARG A 192 -18.22 2.48 -22.17
N ASN A 193 -17.89 1.36 -22.84
CA ASN A 193 -17.55 0.08 -22.21
C ASN A 193 -18.45 -0.30 -21.01
N ARG A 194 -19.76 -0.37 -21.25
CA ARG A 194 -20.77 -0.60 -20.20
C ARG A 194 -20.49 -1.86 -19.39
N GLU A 195 -20.11 -2.95 -20.03
CA GLU A 195 -19.83 -4.24 -19.37
C GLU A 195 -18.65 -4.10 -18.40
N PHE A 196 -17.53 -3.52 -18.87
CA PHE A 196 -16.36 -3.20 -18.04
C PHE A 196 -16.75 -2.35 -16.82
N ALA A 197 -17.52 -1.31 -17.04
CA ALA A 197 -17.89 -0.37 -15.99
C ALA A 197 -18.77 -1.06 -14.92
N LEU A 198 -19.79 -1.81 -15.33
CA LEU A 198 -20.66 -2.52 -14.39
C LEU A 198 -19.92 -3.61 -13.60
N ALA A 199 -19.03 -4.35 -14.24
CA ALA A 199 -18.21 -5.35 -13.58
C ALA A 199 -17.26 -4.72 -12.55
N SER A 200 -16.61 -3.61 -12.90
CA SER A 200 -15.73 -2.86 -11.98
C SER A 200 -16.50 -2.23 -10.82
N ILE A 201 -17.69 -1.67 -11.06
CA ILE A 201 -18.57 -1.15 -10.01
C ILE A 201 -18.96 -2.26 -9.05
N LYS A 202 -19.36 -3.43 -9.55
CA LYS A 202 -19.75 -4.54 -8.71
C LYS A 202 -18.62 -4.98 -7.76
N ILE A 203 -17.40 -5.13 -8.28
CA ILE A 203 -16.24 -5.49 -7.45
C ILE A 203 -15.92 -4.36 -6.47
N GLY A 204 -15.83 -3.12 -6.95
CA GLY A 204 -15.50 -1.97 -6.11
C GLY A 204 -16.53 -1.73 -5.01
N ALA A 205 -17.82 -1.83 -5.31
CA ALA A 205 -18.89 -1.64 -4.32
C ALA A 205 -18.87 -2.71 -3.22
N ILE A 206 -18.74 -4.00 -3.60
CA ILE A 206 -18.66 -5.08 -2.61
C ILE A 206 -17.40 -4.95 -1.76
N PHE A 207 -16.24 -4.73 -2.38
CA PHE A 207 -14.98 -4.56 -1.69
C PHE A 207 -15.01 -3.35 -0.76
N GLY A 208 -15.52 -2.21 -1.25
CA GLY A 208 -15.63 -0.98 -0.46
C GLY A 208 -16.59 -1.10 0.72
N LEU A 209 -17.73 -1.80 0.54
CA LEU A 209 -18.65 -2.06 1.63
C LEU A 209 -17.98 -2.90 2.74
N VAL A 210 -17.31 -3.99 2.37
CA VAL A 210 -16.61 -4.83 3.34
C VAL A 210 -15.51 -4.05 4.05
N ALA A 211 -14.69 -3.29 3.31
CA ALA A 211 -13.63 -2.48 3.89
C ALA A 211 -14.17 -1.39 4.83
N SER A 212 -15.30 -0.74 4.47
CA SER A 212 -15.94 0.27 5.30
C SER A 212 -16.48 -0.32 6.62
N LEU A 213 -17.13 -1.49 6.56
CA LEU A 213 -17.62 -2.15 7.77
C LEU A 213 -16.48 -2.58 8.71
N LEU A 214 -15.36 -3.06 8.15
CA LEU A 214 -14.19 -3.42 8.93
C LEU A 214 -13.48 -2.18 9.50
N SER A 215 -13.46 -1.06 8.78
CA SER A 215 -12.82 0.17 9.26
C SER A 215 -13.55 0.81 10.44
N VAL A 216 -14.86 0.61 10.56
CA VAL A 216 -15.65 1.07 11.74
C VAL A 216 -15.16 0.40 13.04
N TRP A 217 -14.70 -0.84 12.96
CA TRP A 217 -14.22 -1.55 14.16
C TRP A 217 -12.84 -1.05 14.63
N THR A 218 -12.06 -0.48 13.76
CA THR A 218 -10.70 0.02 14.08
C THR A 218 -10.65 1.51 14.36
N GLY A 219 -11.77 2.22 14.18
CA GLY A 219 -11.91 3.69 14.33
C GLY A 219 -12.34 4.21 15.70
#